data_884cf4198e03f4f70a352960f58cfd6d
#
_entry.id   884cf4198e03f4f70a352960f58cfd6d
#
_cell.length_a   1.000
_cell.length_b   1.000
_cell.length_c   1.000
_cell.angle_alpha   90.00
_cell.angle_beta   90.00
_cell.angle_gamma   90.00
#
_symmetry.space_group_name_H-M   'P 1'
#
loop_
_entity.id
_entity.type
_entity.pdbx_description
1 polymer ?
#
loop_
_entity_poly.entity_id
_entity_poly.type
_entity_poly.pdbx_seq_one_letter_code
_entity_poly.pdbx_strand_id
1 'polypeptide(L)'
;MEKEEALVSVIMPAYNAEKYIEEAISSVVSQTYKNWELLILDDCSSDRTGEIAELFEKADPRIHLFRNSQNLGAARTRNRGLDLARGEWIALLDCDDVWHEEKLEKQLVIAGHSGADIIYCSYAMISESGVHLSDFLVPVATDYEAMLRKSVLSCSTVLLRRLALSGHRFSQAYYHEDYVFWLELLKAGYSAVGCPEVLADYRLVRGSRSSDKRNAARNRWVVYRRVEKLPLGKSVAVFAAYARNALQKHGRTR
;
A
#
# COMPACT_ATOMS: atom_id res chain seq x y z
N MET A 1 -9.27 -14.21 30.34
CA MET A 1 -7.97 -14.06 29.66
C MET A 1 -8.16 -12.86 28.69
N GLU A 2 -7.52 -11.75 28.96
CA GLU A 2 -7.43 -10.67 27.98
C GLU A 2 -6.76 -11.25 26.73
N LYS A 3 -7.40 -11.08 25.58
CA LYS A 3 -6.83 -11.53 24.31
C LYS A 3 -5.63 -10.61 24.04
N GLU A 4 -4.43 -11.18 23.98
CA GLU A 4 -3.22 -10.43 23.67
C GLU A 4 -3.45 -9.67 22.35
N GLU A 5 -3.21 -8.35 22.36
CA GLU A 5 -3.40 -7.52 21.16
C GLU A 5 -2.48 -8.00 20.06
N ALA A 6 -3.01 -8.19 18.84
CA ALA A 6 -2.26 -8.71 17.71
C ALA A 6 -1.16 -7.73 17.26
N LEU A 7 0.09 -8.16 17.16
CA LEU A 7 1.17 -7.31 16.64
C LEU A 7 0.94 -6.99 15.17
N VAL A 8 1.08 -5.69 14.81
CA VAL A 8 1.07 -5.20 13.42
C VAL A 8 2.49 -4.83 13.00
N SER A 9 3.03 -5.47 11.97
CA SER A 9 4.27 -5.01 11.33
C SER A 9 3.95 -4.03 10.21
N VAL A 10 4.37 -2.79 10.38
CA VAL A 10 4.28 -1.74 9.35
C VAL A 10 5.56 -1.80 8.52
N ILE A 11 5.44 -2.00 7.20
CA ILE A 11 6.57 -2.05 6.28
C ILE A 11 6.59 -0.76 5.47
N MET A 12 7.68 0.00 5.58
CA MET A 12 7.89 1.28 4.90
C MET A 12 9.14 1.20 4.02
N PRO A 13 9.01 0.92 2.71
CA PRO A 13 10.13 1.08 1.79
C PRO A 13 10.42 2.58 1.60
N ALA A 14 11.68 2.97 1.67
CA ALA A 14 12.09 4.37 1.52
C ALA A 14 13.23 4.50 0.51
N TYR A 15 13.15 5.49 -0.39
CA TYR A 15 14.22 5.83 -1.32
C TYR A 15 14.13 7.30 -1.69
N ASN A 16 15.15 8.09 -1.31
CA ASN A 16 15.25 9.53 -1.56
C ASN A 16 13.97 10.29 -1.17
N ALA A 17 13.55 10.11 0.08
CA ALA A 17 12.28 10.60 0.62
C ALA A 17 12.48 11.62 1.75
N GLU A 18 13.61 12.31 1.82
CA GLU A 18 13.95 13.24 2.92
C GLU A 18 12.87 14.30 3.20
N LYS A 19 12.05 14.64 2.18
CA LYS A 19 10.99 15.64 2.29
C LYS A 19 9.75 15.15 3.00
N TYR A 20 9.50 13.83 3.03
CA TYR A 20 8.20 13.26 3.42
C TYR A 20 8.32 12.21 4.52
N ILE A 21 9.47 11.51 4.62
CA ILE A 21 9.62 10.36 5.50
C ILE A 21 9.37 10.69 6.98
N GLU A 22 9.70 11.90 7.44
CA GLU A 22 9.44 12.34 8.81
C GLU A 22 7.94 12.35 9.12
N GLU A 23 7.12 12.89 8.22
CA GLU A 23 5.66 12.94 8.35
C GLU A 23 5.07 11.52 8.30
N ALA A 24 5.56 10.67 7.39
CA ALA A 24 5.13 9.28 7.27
C ALA A 24 5.43 8.47 8.55
N ILE A 25 6.64 8.56 9.12
CA ILE A 25 7.00 7.88 10.37
C ILE A 25 6.15 8.42 11.52
N SER A 26 6.00 9.74 11.65
CA SER A 26 5.21 10.39 12.69
C SER A 26 3.75 9.91 12.67
N SER A 27 3.18 9.66 11.49
CA SER A 27 1.82 9.14 11.33
C SER A 27 1.64 7.72 11.87
N VAL A 28 2.71 6.90 11.90
CA VAL A 28 2.71 5.57 12.54
C VAL A 28 2.85 5.71 14.05
N VAL A 29 3.71 6.60 14.52
CA VAL A 29 3.93 6.84 15.97
C VAL A 29 2.65 7.36 16.63
N SER A 30 1.86 8.18 15.93
CA SER A 30 0.60 8.75 16.44
C SER A 30 -0.56 7.76 16.46
N GLN A 31 -0.46 6.56 15.89
CA GLN A 31 -1.56 5.59 15.85
C GLN A 31 -2.15 5.33 17.24
N THR A 32 -3.49 5.28 17.34
CA THR A 32 -4.22 4.94 18.57
C THR A 32 -3.95 3.51 19.00
N TYR A 33 -3.87 2.59 18.08
CA TYR A 33 -3.42 1.21 18.32
C TYR A 33 -1.92 1.19 18.61
N LYS A 34 -1.50 0.58 19.72
CA LYS A 34 -0.10 0.72 20.22
C LYS A 34 0.78 -0.50 19.98
N ASN A 35 0.21 -1.69 19.69
CA ASN A 35 1.00 -2.90 19.48
C ASN A 35 1.44 -3.07 18.03
N TRP A 36 2.39 -2.24 17.61
CA TRP A 36 2.99 -2.26 16.27
C TRP A 36 4.52 -2.22 16.33
N GLU A 37 5.16 -2.70 15.29
CA GLU A 37 6.54 -2.44 14.92
C GLU A 37 6.59 -1.74 13.56
N LEU A 38 7.53 -0.83 13.36
CA LEU A 38 7.76 -0.15 12.08
C LEU A 38 9.12 -0.60 11.51
N LEU A 39 9.08 -1.24 10.33
CA LEU A 39 10.24 -1.68 9.59
C LEU A 39 10.49 -0.70 8.44
N ILE A 40 11.47 0.20 8.60
CA ILE A 40 11.89 1.14 7.57
C ILE A 40 12.97 0.48 6.74
N LEU A 41 12.74 0.29 5.45
CA LEU A 41 13.65 -0.33 4.51
C LEU A 41 14.24 0.76 3.60
N ASP A 42 15.38 1.35 3.97
CA ASP A 42 16.09 2.31 3.16
C ASP A 42 16.77 1.62 1.96
N ASP A 43 16.27 1.89 0.77
CA ASP A 43 16.70 1.27 -0.48
C ASP A 43 17.90 1.98 -1.11
N CYS A 44 18.95 2.22 -0.29
CA CYS A 44 20.19 2.88 -0.68
C CYS A 44 19.97 4.35 -1.07
N SER A 45 19.29 5.12 -0.21
CA SER A 45 19.09 6.57 -0.41
C SER A 45 20.41 7.33 -0.41
N SER A 46 20.49 8.39 -1.21
CA SER A 46 21.63 9.30 -1.30
C SER A 46 21.36 10.66 -0.67
N ASP A 47 20.14 10.91 -0.19
CA ASP A 47 19.72 12.09 0.54
C ASP A 47 19.67 11.80 2.06
N ARG A 48 19.04 12.69 2.83
CA ARG A 48 18.94 12.55 4.29
C ARG A 48 17.90 11.54 4.79
N THR A 49 17.27 10.77 3.91
CA THR A 49 16.25 9.76 4.28
C THR A 49 16.73 8.83 5.39
N GLY A 50 17.91 8.23 5.20
CA GLY A 50 18.47 7.29 6.19
C GLY A 50 18.87 7.95 7.51
N GLU A 51 19.30 9.21 7.49
CA GLU A 51 19.64 9.99 8.71
C GLU A 51 18.38 10.29 9.53
N ILE A 52 17.29 10.72 8.86
CA ILE A 52 16.01 11.00 9.50
C ILE A 52 15.43 9.73 10.13
N ALA A 53 15.41 8.62 9.40
CA ALA A 53 14.91 7.35 9.91
C ALA A 53 15.70 6.86 11.14
N GLU A 54 17.03 7.05 11.17
CA GLU A 54 17.90 6.69 12.28
C GLU A 54 17.60 7.48 13.57
N LEU A 55 17.18 8.74 13.44
CA LEU A 55 16.75 9.54 14.61
C LEU A 55 15.49 8.96 15.26
N PHE A 56 14.53 8.51 14.45
CA PHE A 56 13.32 7.88 14.97
C PHE A 56 13.61 6.49 15.56
N GLU A 57 14.47 5.67 14.95
CA GLU A 57 14.89 4.39 15.51
C GLU A 57 15.53 4.53 16.90
N LYS A 58 16.36 5.58 17.10
CA LYS A 58 16.97 5.87 18.41
C LYS A 58 15.94 6.35 19.46
N ALA A 59 14.84 6.95 19.01
CA ALA A 59 13.83 7.54 19.90
C ALA A 59 12.73 6.56 20.32
N ASP A 60 12.40 5.56 19.49
CA ASP A 60 11.32 4.59 19.75
C ASP A 60 11.80 3.15 19.45
N PRO A 61 11.85 2.25 20.45
CA PRO A 61 12.34 0.88 20.28
C PRO A 61 11.47 -0.01 19.38
N ARG A 62 10.29 0.45 18.97
CA ARG A 62 9.41 -0.25 18.02
C ARG A 62 9.78 0.02 16.57
N ILE A 63 10.67 0.99 16.31
CA ILE A 63 11.11 1.40 14.96
C ILE A 63 12.46 0.74 14.66
N HIS A 64 12.57 0.13 13.50
CA HIS A 64 13.77 -0.56 13.06
C HIS A 64 14.14 -0.12 11.65
N LEU A 65 15.39 0.35 11.47
CA LEU A 65 15.94 0.78 10.20
C LEU A 65 16.82 -0.32 9.58
N PHE A 66 16.49 -0.70 8.36
CA PHE A 66 17.29 -1.64 7.55
C PHE A 66 17.74 -0.96 6.27
N ARG A 67 19.05 -0.93 6.02
CA ARG A 67 19.60 -0.35 4.79
C ARG A 67 19.92 -1.43 3.77
N ASN A 68 19.58 -1.20 2.52
CA ASN A 68 20.04 -2.01 1.40
C ASN A 68 21.42 -1.52 0.94
N SER A 69 22.30 -2.43 0.55
CA SER A 69 23.64 -2.08 0.04
C SER A 69 23.61 -1.50 -1.39
N GLN A 70 22.49 -1.63 -2.08
CA GLN A 70 22.21 -1.09 -3.40
C GLN A 70 20.72 -0.89 -3.57
N ASN A 71 20.30 -0.05 -4.52
CA ASN A 71 18.88 0.12 -4.84
C ASN A 71 18.32 -1.17 -5.46
N LEU A 72 17.40 -1.81 -4.76
CA LEU A 72 16.73 -3.06 -5.15
C LEU A 72 15.39 -2.82 -5.83
N GLY A 73 14.82 -1.62 -5.68
CA GLY A 73 13.48 -1.26 -6.11
C GLY A 73 12.38 -1.70 -5.13
N ALA A 74 11.21 -1.03 -5.22
CA ALA A 74 10.11 -1.14 -4.26
C ALA A 74 9.65 -2.58 -3.99
N ALA A 75 9.55 -3.44 -5.01
CA ALA A 75 9.10 -4.82 -4.87
C ALA A 75 10.03 -5.66 -3.97
N ARG A 76 11.36 -5.62 -4.22
CA ARG A 76 12.32 -6.37 -3.39
C ARG A 76 12.41 -5.80 -1.99
N THR A 77 12.37 -4.50 -1.88
CA THR A 77 12.45 -3.80 -0.61
C THR A 77 11.23 -4.14 0.25
N ARG A 78 10.00 -4.16 -0.32
CA ARG A 78 8.81 -4.67 0.38
C ARG A 78 8.95 -6.15 0.75
N ASN A 79 9.44 -7.00 -0.14
CA ASN A 79 9.64 -8.42 0.15
C ASN A 79 10.62 -8.64 1.31
N ARG A 80 11.73 -7.87 1.36
CA ARG A 80 12.63 -7.90 2.50
C ARG A 80 11.91 -7.52 3.81
N GLY A 81 11.03 -6.52 3.77
CA GLY A 81 10.19 -6.15 4.90
C GLY A 81 9.24 -7.29 5.31
N LEU A 82 8.61 -7.98 4.35
CA LEU A 82 7.76 -9.15 4.62
C LEU A 82 8.55 -10.29 5.30
N ASP A 83 9.82 -10.48 4.94
CA ASP A 83 10.66 -11.52 5.55
C ASP A 83 11.10 -11.17 6.98
N LEU A 84 11.20 -9.89 7.31
CA LEU A 84 11.57 -9.37 8.63
C LEU A 84 10.39 -9.23 9.58
N ALA A 85 9.18 -9.12 9.06
CA ALA A 85 7.96 -8.85 9.81
C ALA A 85 7.61 -10.00 10.79
N ARG A 86 7.28 -9.64 12.04
CA ARG A 86 6.92 -10.58 13.11
C ARG A 86 5.42 -10.56 13.41
N GLY A 87 4.72 -9.50 13.01
CA GLY A 87 3.32 -9.28 13.32
C GLY A 87 2.38 -10.35 12.74
N GLU A 88 1.25 -10.55 13.39
CA GLU A 88 0.12 -11.32 12.84
C GLU A 88 -0.48 -10.60 11.63
N TRP A 89 -0.44 -9.29 11.66
CA TRP A 89 -0.91 -8.41 10.60
C TRP A 89 0.24 -7.62 9.99
N ILE A 90 0.17 -7.41 8.68
CA ILE A 90 1.13 -6.63 7.91
C ILE A 90 0.40 -5.42 7.34
N ALA A 91 0.91 -4.23 7.61
CA ALA A 91 0.48 -3.00 7.00
C ALA A 91 1.60 -2.46 6.10
N LEU A 92 1.25 -1.85 4.99
CA LEU A 92 2.21 -1.23 4.09
C LEU A 92 1.99 0.28 4.11
N LEU A 93 3.08 1.04 4.17
CA LEU A 93 3.04 2.49 4.08
C LEU A 93 4.17 2.98 3.16
N ASP A 94 3.82 3.65 2.07
CA ASP A 94 4.81 4.31 1.23
C ASP A 94 5.33 5.57 1.94
N CYS A 95 6.61 5.87 1.84
CA CYS A 95 7.30 6.88 2.66
C CYS A 95 6.92 8.34 2.33
N ASP A 96 6.05 8.56 1.36
CA ASP A 96 5.49 9.85 0.96
C ASP A 96 3.99 10.01 1.33
N ASP A 97 3.36 8.96 1.88
CA ASP A 97 1.98 8.95 2.33
C ASP A 97 1.86 9.17 3.85
N VAL A 98 0.65 9.48 4.33
CA VAL A 98 0.39 9.74 5.75
C VAL A 98 -0.83 8.95 6.21
N TRP A 99 -0.79 8.39 7.41
CA TRP A 99 -1.94 7.72 8.02
C TRP A 99 -2.68 8.62 9.00
N HIS A 100 -4.00 8.47 9.08
CA HIS A 100 -4.80 9.03 10.16
C HIS A 100 -4.65 8.19 11.42
N GLU A 101 -4.71 8.80 12.60
CA GLU A 101 -4.38 8.19 13.88
C GLU A 101 -5.14 6.91 14.22
N GLU A 102 -6.39 6.78 13.78
CA GLU A 102 -7.26 5.64 14.08
C GLU A 102 -7.21 4.51 13.03
N LYS A 103 -6.31 4.59 12.03
CA LYS A 103 -6.32 3.66 10.89
C LYS A 103 -6.14 2.21 11.31
N LEU A 104 -5.11 1.90 12.08
CA LEU A 104 -4.83 0.52 12.49
C LEU A 104 -5.95 -0.03 13.37
N GLU A 105 -6.42 0.73 14.33
CA GLU A 105 -7.50 0.35 15.24
C GLU A 105 -8.78 -0.01 14.49
N LYS A 106 -9.27 0.89 13.61
CA LYS A 106 -10.49 0.68 12.83
C LYS A 106 -10.36 -0.51 11.89
N GLN A 107 -9.22 -0.68 11.24
CA GLN A 107 -9.00 -1.83 10.35
C GLN A 107 -8.95 -3.16 11.12
N LEU A 108 -8.35 -3.21 12.30
CA LEU A 108 -8.32 -4.40 13.14
C LEU A 108 -9.71 -4.76 13.68
N VAL A 109 -10.54 -3.77 14.02
CA VAL A 109 -11.95 -3.99 14.41
C VAL A 109 -12.72 -4.63 13.25
N ILE A 110 -12.58 -4.11 12.03
CA ILE A 110 -13.21 -4.69 10.83
C ILE A 110 -12.70 -6.12 10.59
N ALA A 111 -11.39 -6.35 10.72
CA ALA A 111 -10.79 -7.67 10.57
C ALA A 111 -11.36 -8.69 11.56
N GLY A 112 -11.53 -8.27 12.82
CA GLY A 112 -12.11 -9.11 13.87
C GLY A 112 -13.58 -9.50 13.61
N HIS A 113 -14.37 -8.58 13.08
CA HIS A 113 -15.79 -8.81 12.78
C HIS A 113 -16.01 -9.59 11.47
N SER A 114 -15.23 -9.29 10.42
CA SER A 114 -15.42 -9.88 9.11
C SER A 114 -14.71 -11.21 8.92
N GLY A 115 -13.63 -11.45 9.68
CA GLY A 115 -12.72 -12.57 9.46
C GLY A 115 -11.90 -12.46 8.16
N ALA A 116 -11.95 -11.32 7.45
CA ALA A 116 -11.29 -11.14 6.18
C ALA A 116 -9.76 -11.12 6.31
N ASP A 117 -9.09 -11.49 5.22
CA ASP A 117 -7.63 -11.58 5.14
C ASP A 117 -6.98 -10.26 4.75
N ILE A 118 -7.73 -9.41 4.02
CA ILE A 118 -7.30 -8.13 3.50
C ILE A 118 -8.32 -7.08 3.93
N ILE A 119 -7.88 -6.09 4.70
CA ILE A 119 -8.67 -4.91 5.03
C ILE A 119 -8.06 -3.71 4.30
N TYR A 120 -8.87 -2.89 3.66
CA TYR A 120 -8.41 -1.67 2.98
C TYR A 120 -9.31 -0.50 3.31
N CYS A 121 -8.84 0.73 3.15
CA CYS A 121 -9.60 1.92 3.49
C CYS A 121 -9.66 2.93 2.35
N SER A 122 -10.61 3.87 2.44
CA SER A 122 -10.62 5.07 1.62
C SER A 122 -9.44 5.97 1.97
N TYR A 123 -9.06 6.84 1.05
CA TYR A 123 -7.96 7.77 1.25
C TYR A 123 -8.23 9.13 0.59
N ALA A 124 -7.65 10.17 1.16
CA ALA A 124 -7.60 11.47 0.52
C ALA A 124 -6.40 11.54 -0.44
N MET A 125 -6.54 12.20 -1.56
CA MET A 125 -5.42 12.60 -2.40
C MET A 125 -4.96 13.99 -1.95
N ILE A 126 -3.66 14.12 -1.66
CA ILE A 126 -3.06 15.39 -1.26
C ILE A 126 -1.96 15.81 -2.25
N SER A 127 -1.69 17.11 -2.32
CA SER A 127 -0.57 17.64 -3.10
C SER A 127 0.77 17.35 -2.44
N GLU A 128 1.89 17.67 -3.11
CA GLU A 128 3.24 17.60 -2.50
C GLU A 128 3.36 18.40 -1.20
N SER A 129 2.61 19.49 -1.08
CA SER A 129 2.59 20.36 0.11
C SER A 129 1.52 19.97 1.15
N GLY A 130 0.86 18.81 1.00
CA GLY A 130 -0.15 18.32 1.95
C GLY A 130 -1.55 18.93 1.78
N VAL A 131 -1.79 19.75 0.72
CA VAL A 131 -3.13 20.30 0.48
C VAL A 131 -4.08 19.21 -0.03
N HIS A 132 -5.23 19.06 0.61
CA HIS A 132 -6.30 18.15 0.19
C HIS A 132 -6.80 18.49 -1.22
N LEU A 133 -6.90 17.48 -2.07
CA LEU A 133 -7.36 17.60 -3.46
C LEU A 133 -8.71 16.93 -3.69
N SER A 134 -8.85 15.68 -3.27
CA SER A 134 -10.09 14.92 -3.39
C SER A 134 -10.02 13.60 -2.63
N ASP A 135 -11.18 13.00 -2.32
CA ASP A 135 -11.26 11.69 -1.70
C ASP A 135 -11.42 10.58 -2.73
N PHE A 136 -10.79 9.46 -2.47
CA PHE A 136 -11.02 8.20 -3.17
C PHE A 136 -11.75 7.24 -2.23
N LEU A 137 -13.07 7.14 -2.43
CA LEU A 137 -13.90 6.25 -1.64
C LEU A 137 -13.88 4.83 -2.21
N VAL A 138 -13.65 3.86 -1.33
CA VAL A 138 -13.60 2.44 -1.69
C VAL A 138 -14.93 1.75 -1.39
N PRO A 139 -15.27 0.66 -2.12
CA PRO A 139 -16.43 -0.17 -1.79
C PRO A 139 -16.17 -1.00 -0.53
N VAL A 140 -17.26 -1.43 0.12
CA VAL A 140 -17.18 -2.29 1.34
C VAL A 140 -16.55 -3.65 1.06
N ALA A 141 -16.58 -4.15 -0.17
CA ALA A 141 -15.94 -5.39 -0.57
C ALA A 141 -15.39 -5.29 -1.99
N THR A 142 -14.36 -6.07 -2.27
CA THR A 142 -13.81 -6.25 -3.61
C THR A 142 -13.39 -7.70 -3.81
N ASP A 143 -13.34 -8.10 -5.07
CA ASP A 143 -12.89 -9.41 -5.51
C ASP A 143 -11.97 -9.27 -6.74
N TYR A 144 -11.49 -10.39 -7.24
CA TYR A 144 -10.64 -10.45 -8.42
C TYR A 144 -11.28 -9.77 -9.65
N GLU A 145 -12.56 -10.03 -9.92
CA GLU A 145 -13.26 -9.49 -11.10
C GLU A 145 -13.51 -7.99 -10.98
N ALA A 146 -13.82 -7.50 -9.78
CA ALA A 146 -13.96 -6.07 -9.51
C ALA A 146 -12.63 -5.33 -9.65
N MET A 147 -11.54 -5.91 -9.12
CA MET A 147 -10.18 -5.35 -9.20
C MET A 147 -9.68 -5.26 -10.65
N LEU A 148 -10.05 -6.18 -11.54
CA LEU A 148 -9.72 -6.05 -12.97
C LEU A 148 -10.32 -4.76 -13.58
N ARG A 149 -11.47 -4.29 -13.11
CA ARG A 149 -12.18 -3.11 -13.63
C ARG A 149 -11.81 -1.82 -12.92
N LYS A 150 -11.59 -1.88 -11.60
CA LYS A 150 -11.24 -0.71 -10.77
C LYS A 150 -10.30 -1.17 -9.67
N SER A 151 -9.04 -0.68 -9.71
CA SER A 151 -8.09 -0.91 -8.63
C SER A 151 -8.49 -0.06 -7.42
N VAL A 152 -8.80 -0.73 -6.31
CA VAL A 152 -9.21 -0.08 -5.04
C VAL A 152 -8.23 -0.37 -3.90
N LEU A 153 -7.31 -1.32 -4.08
CA LEU A 153 -6.24 -1.62 -3.14
C LEU A 153 -5.01 -0.78 -3.49
N SER A 154 -4.46 -0.07 -2.52
CA SER A 154 -3.19 0.67 -2.58
C SER A 154 -2.34 0.27 -1.39
N CYS A 155 -1.01 0.27 -1.53
CA CYS A 155 -0.11 -0.15 -0.47
C CYS A 155 -0.42 0.57 0.85
N SER A 156 -0.47 1.89 0.87
CA SER A 156 -0.67 2.66 2.11
C SER A 156 -2.05 2.51 2.74
N THR A 157 -2.99 1.82 2.09
CA THR A 157 -4.36 1.66 2.60
C THR A 157 -4.66 0.28 3.18
N VAL A 158 -3.79 -0.70 2.96
CA VAL A 158 -4.06 -2.11 3.29
C VAL A 158 -3.54 -2.53 4.65
N LEU A 159 -4.26 -3.47 5.26
CA LEU A 159 -3.85 -4.30 6.39
C LEU A 159 -4.09 -5.76 5.99
N LEU A 160 -3.07 -6.60 6.04
CA LEU A 160 -3.05 -7.96 5.52
C LEU A 160 -2.81 -8.96 6.64
N ARG A 161 -3.57 -10.03 6.69
CA ARG A 161 -3.24 -11.15 7.57
C ARG A 161 -1.94 -11.80 7.09
N ARG A 162 -0.92 -11.92 7.94
CA ARG A 162 0.39 -12.48 7.55
C ARG A 162 0.29 -13.88 6.95
N LEU A 163 -0.67 -14.69 7.39
CA LEU A 163 -0.90 -16.03 6.84
C LEU A 163 -1.27 -15.99 5.35
N ALA A 164 -2.00 -14.96 4.89
CA ALA A 164 -2.35 -14.77 3.47
C ALA A 164 -1.11 -14.48 2.59
N LEU A 165 0.02 -14.12 3.18
CA LEU A 165 1.27 -13.83 2.47
C LEU A 165 2.18 -15.06 2.31
N SER A 166 1.77 -16.22 2.83
CA SER A 166 2.55 -17.47 2.72
C SER A 166 2.70 -17.89 1.26
N GLY A 167 3.93 -17.83 0.75
CA GLY A 167 4.23 -18.17 -0.65
C GLY A 167 3.98 -17.04 -1.66
N HIS A 168 3.40 -15.90 -1.25
CA HIS A 168 3.13 -14.76 -2.12
C HIS A 168 4.15 -13.65 -1.92
N ARG A 169 4.66 -13.06 -3.02
CA ARG A 169 5.68 -12.00 -2.99
C ARG A 169 5.44 -10.99 -4.12
N PHE A 170 5.82 -9.74 -3.88
CA PHE A 170 5.82 -8.72 -4.92
C PHE A 170 6.77 -9.10 -6.05
N SER A 171 6.29 -9.09 -7.29
CA SER A 171 7.09 -9.43 -8.46
C SER A 171 7.77 -8.19 -9.05
N GLN A 172 9.08 -8.27 -9.29
CA GLN A 172 9.84 -7.21 -9.97
C GLN A 172 9.63 -7.16 -11.48
N ALA A 173 9.05 -8.23 -12.03
CA ALA A 173 8.87 -8.34 -13.48
C ALA A 173 7.85 -7.34 -14.04
N TYR A 174 7.08 -6.66 -13.16
CA TYR A 174 5.95 -5.83 -13.59
C TYR A 174 6.04 -4.41 -13.04
N TYR A 175 5.62 -3.45 -13.88
CA TYR A 175 5.57 -2.05 -13.50
C TYR A 175 4.56 -1.76 -12.37
N HIS A 176 3.44 -2.49 -12.37
CA HIS A 176 2.42 -2.45 -11.33
C HIS A 176 2.54 -3.69 -10.42
N GLU A 177 3.66 -3.79 -9.71
CA GLU A 177 3.98 -4.93 -8.84
C GLU A 177 2.92 -5.14 -7.74
N ASP A 178 2.39 -4.04 -7.20
CA ASP A 178 1.33 -4.02 -6.19
C ASP A 178 0.01 -4.56 -6.75
N TYR A 179 -0.41 -4.07 -7.93
CA TYR A 179 -1.64 -4.53 -8.55
C TYR A 179 -1.61 -6.01 -8.91
N VAL A 180 -0.48 -6.51 -9.42
CA VAL A 180 -0.30 -7.95 -9.70
C VAL A 180 -0.40 -8.75 -8.42
N PHE A 181 0.22 -8.27 -7.35
CA PHE A 181 0.19 -8.90 -6.04
C PHE A 181 -1.25 -9.00 -5.47
N TRP A 182 -2.02 -7.93 -5.57
CA TRP A 182 -3.42 -7.95 -5.14
C TRP A 182 -4.27 -8.92 -5.95
N LEU A 183 -4.09 -8.97 -7.28
CA LEU A 183 -4.80 -9.93 -8.12
C LEU A 183 -4.43 -11.38 -7.77
N GLU A 184 -3.18 -11.64 -7.46
CA GLU A 184 -2.70 -12.96 -7.05
C GLU A 184 -3.38 -13.41 -5.75
N LEU A 185 -3.42 -12.58 -4.72
CA LEU A 185 -4.07 -12.90 -3.44
C LEU A 185 -5.58 -13.14 -3.62
N LEU A 186 -6.28 -12.26 -4.32
CA LEU A 186 -7.72 -12.41 -4.56
C LEU A 186 -8.05 -13.66 -5.40
N LYS A 187 -7.19 -14.00 -6.36
CA LYS A 187 -7.32 -15.22 -7.17
C LYS A 187 -7.04 -16.51 -6.39
N ALA A 188 -6.19 -16.41 -5.37
CA ALA A 188 -5.94 -17.49 -4.42
C ALA A 188 -7.10 -17.70 -3.43
N GLY A 189 -8.12 -16.83 -3.46
CA GLY A 189 -9.33 -16.95 -2.64
C GLY A 189 -9.29 -16.15 -1.34
N TYR A 190 -8.28 -15.31 -1.10
CA TYR A 190 -8.25 -14.44 0.07
C TYR A 190 -9.33 -13.37 -0.02
N SER A 191 -10.04 -13.16 1.08
CA SER A 191 -11.16 -12.23 1.18
C SER A 191 -10.69 -10.80 1.46
N ALA A 192 -11.37 -9.82 0.85
CA ALA A 192 -11.04 -8.39 1.02
C ALA A 192 -12.26 -7.57 1.41
N VAL A 193 -12.13 -6.81 2.51
CA VAL A 193 -13.19 -5.93 3.05
C VAL A 193 -12.67 -4.50 3.17
N GLY A 194 -13.48 -3.56 2.69
CA GLY A 194 -13.19 -2.13 2.67
C GLY A 194 -13.78 -1.38 3.84
N CYS A 195 -12.98 -0.49 4.43
CA CYS A 195 -13.43 0.57 5.32
C CYS A 195 -13.75 1.81 4.47
N PRO A 196 -14.99 2.29 4.42
CA PRO A 196 -15.35 3.45 3.61
C PRO A 196 -14.83 4.78 4.16
N GLU A 197 -14.31 4.79 5.40
CA GLU A 197 -13.71 5.98 6.02
C GLU A 197 -12.36 6.31 5.38
N VAL A 198 -12.08 7.60 5.24
CA VAL A 198 -10.77 8.12 4.83
C VAL A 198 -9.81 7.99 6.00
N LEU A 199 -8.84 7.09 5.90
CA LEU A 199 -7.89 6.79 6.97
C LEU A 199 -6.41 6.93 6.53
N ALA A 200 -6.18 7.40 5.31
CA ALA A 200 -4.84 7.68 4.79
C ALA A 200 -4.88 8.85 3.81
N ASP A 201 -3.78 9.55 3.70
CA ASP A 201 -3.51 10.59 2.72
C ASP A 201 -2.49 10.07 1.70
N TYR A 202 -2.91 9.98 0.44
CA TYR A 202 -2.07 9.59 -0.69
C TYR A 202 -1.48 10.83 -1.37
N ARG A 203 -0.16 10.97 -1.33
CA ARG A 203 0.53 12.16 -1.85
C ARG A 203 0.81 12.03 -3.35
N LEU A 204 0.39 13.05 -4.10
CA LEU A 204 0.66 13.17 -5.53
C LEU A 204 2.00 13.88 -5.76
N VAL A 205 3.09 13.12 -5.87
CA VAL A 205 4.43 13.63 -6.13
C VAL A 205 4.67 13.74 -7.63
N ARG A 206 5.12 14.91 -8.11
CA ARG A 206 5.49 15.12 -9.52
C ARG A 206 6.70 14.27 -9.87
N GLY A 207 6.64 13.62 -11.03
CA GLY A 207 7.72 12.71 -11.48
C GLY A 207 7.71 11.33 -10.83
N SER A 208 6.75 11.04 -9.94
CA SER A 208 6.56 9.70 -9.39
C SER A 208 6.18 8.69 -10.49
N ARG A 209 6.43 7.40 -10.23
CA ARG A 209 6.06 6.30 -11.14
C ARG A 209 4.58 6.32 -11.54
N SER A 210 3.69 6.71 -10.64
CA SER A 210 2.25 6.79 -10.87
C SER A 210 1.80 7.97 -11.74
N SER A 211 2.66 8.96 -11.98
CA SER A 211 2.34 10.17 -12.76
C SER A 211 2.27 9.92 -14.28
N ASP A 212 2.99 8.91 -14.81
CA ASP A 212 2.99 8.55 -16.23
C ASP A 212 1.78 7.67 -16.60
N LYS A 213 0.67 8.34 -16.97
CA LYS A 213 -0.60 7.70 -17.31
C LYS A 213 -0.53 6.80 -18.56
N ARG A 214 0.31 7.15 -19.54
CA ARG A 214 0.45 6.35 -20.78
C ARG A 214 1.17 5.04 -20.47
N ASN A 215 2.25 5.13 -19.72
CA ASN A 215 2.98 3.96 -19.30
C ASN A 215 2.13 3.07 -18.35
N ALA A 216 1.39 3.68 -17.44
CA ALA A 216 0.45 2.97 -16.56
C ALA A 216 -0.61 2.19 -17.36
N ALA A 217 -1.23 2.82 -18.37
CA ALA A 217 -2.23 2.15 -19.22
C ALA A 217 -1.62 1.00 -20.04
N ARG A 218 -0.44 1.21 -20.65
CA ARG A 218 0.29 0.15 -21.38
C ARG A 218 0.61 -1.05 -20.48
N ASN A 219 1.13 -0.79 -19.29
CA ASN A 219 1.49 -1.85 -18.36
C ASN A 219 0.24 -2.56 -17.79
N ARG A 220 -0.87 -1.85 -17.59
CA ARG A 220 -2.17 -2.46 -17.25
C ARG A 220 -2.61 -3.46 -18.31
N TRP A 221 -2.46 -3.12 -19.59
CA TRP A 221 -2.75 -4.05 -20.69
C TRP A 221 -1.83 -5.27 -20.68
N VAL A 222 -0.53 -5.06 -20.38
CA VAL A 222 0.43 -6.18 -20.23
C VAL A 222 0.00 -7.12 -19.10
N VAL A 223 -0.47 -6.59 -17.96
CA VAL A 223 -0.98 -7.43 -16.88
C VAL A 223 -2.14 -8.29 -17.37
N TYR A 224 -3.15 -7.72 -18.01
CA TYR A 224 -4.30 -8.48 -18.51
C TYR A 224 -3.91 -9.57 -19.51
N ARG A 225 -2.98 -9.27 -20.43
CA ARG A 225 -2.65 -10.20 -21.53
C ARG A 225 -1.57 -11.22 -21.20
N ARG A 226 -0.56 -10.83 -20.42
CA ARG A 226 0.63 -11.66 -20.17
C ARG A 226 0.63 -12.29 -18.77
N VAL A 227 0.15 -11.58 -17.76
CA VAL A 227 0.08 -12.10 -16.40
C VAL A 227 -1.18 -12.91 -16.20
N GLU A 228 -2.34 -12.28 -16.37
CA GLU A 228 -3.64 -12.89 -16.15
C GLU A 228 -4.11 -13.76 -17.32
N LYS A 229 -3.46 -13.65 -18.49
CA LYS A 229 -3.76 -14.43 -19.72
C LYS A 229 -5.24 -14.37 -20.11
N LEU A 230 -5.91 -13.24 -19.86
CA LEU A 230 -7.33 -13.08 -20.15
C LEU A 230 -7.60 -13.20 -21.66
N PRO A 231 -8.72 -13.80 -22.10
CA PRO A 231 -9.16 -13.76 -23.48
C PRO A 231 -9.24 -12.32 -24.01
N LEU A 232 -8.98 -12.11 -25.32
CA LEU A 232 -8.92 -10.76 -25.89
C LEU A 232 -10.17 -9.92 -25.61
N GLY A 233 -11.37 -10.49 -25.82
CA GLY A 233 -12.64 -9.81 -25.56
C GLY A 233 -12.79 -9.37 -24.10
N LYS A 234 -12.42 -10.24 -23.12
CA LYS A 234 -12.43 -9.88 -21.70
C LYS A 234 -11.39 -8.79 -21.41
N SER A 235 -10.17 -8.88 -22.00
CA SER A 235 -9.13 -7.88 -21.83
C SER A 235 -9.60 -6.49 -22.29
N VAL A 236 -10.25 -6.40 -23.45
CA VAL A 236 -10.81 -5.15 -23.99
C VAL A 236 -11.90 -4.60 -23.06
N ALA A 237 -12.82 -5.45 -22.60
CA ALA A 237 -13.92 -5.02 -21.73
C ALA A 237 -13.41 -4.46 -20.38
N VAL A 238 -12.48 -5.17 -19.70
CA VAL A 238 -11.93 -4.70 -18.42
C VAL A 238 -11.03 -3.48 -18.60
N PHE A 239 -10.30 -3.37 -19.72
CA PHE A 239 -9.49 -2.20 -20.02
C PHE A 239 -10.34 -0.95 -20.30
N ALA A 240 -11.45 -1.08 -21.03
CA ALA A 240 -12.40 0.01 -21.24
C ALA A 240 -13.01 0.48 -19.89
N ALA A 241 -13.36 -0.44 -19.01
CA ALA A 241 -13.84 -0.11 -17.66
C ALA A 241 -12.77 0.62 -16.83
N TYR A 242 -11.51 0.12 -16.86
CA TYR A 242 -10.38 0.78 -16.21
C TYR A 242 -10.17 2.21 -16.73
N ALA A 243 -10.15 2.40 -18.06
CA ALA A 243 -9.96 3.72 -18.68
C ALA A 243 -11.05 4.71 -18.27
N ARG A 244 -12.33 4.28 -18.27
CA ARG A 244 -13.47 5.09 -17.81
C ARG A 244 -13.31 5.50 -16.35
N ASN A 245 -12.97 4.57 -15.46
CA ASN A 245 -12.77 4.83 -14.03
C ASN A 245 -11.58 5.78 -13.79
N ALA A 246 -10.49 5.65 -14.56
CA ALA A 246 -9.33 6.53 -14.48
C ALA A 246 -9.68 7.98 -14.89
N LEU A 247 -10.50 8.17 -15.93
CA LEU A 247 -10.99 9.48 -16.33
C LEU A 247 -11.87 10.13 -15.26
N GLN A 248 -12.76 9.36 -14.63
CA GLN A 248 -13.63 9.86 -13.54
C GLN A 248 -12.85 10.27 -12.29
N LYS A 249 -11.79 9.51 -11.94
CA LYS A 249 -10.91 9.83 -10.81
C LYS A 249 -10.23 11.19 -10.99
N HIS A 250 -9.80 11.52 -12.20
CA HIS A 250 -9.07 12.77 -12.49
C HIS A 250 -9.96 13.95 -12.93
N GLY A 251 -11.20 13.71 -13.31
CA GLY A 251 -12.18 14.78 -13.61
C GLY A 251 -12.68 15.50 -12.36
N ARG A 252 -12.49 14.92 -11.17
CA ARG A 252 -12.82 15.51 -9.86
C ARG A 252 -11.66 16.30 -9.23
N THR A 253 -10.47 16.26 -9.82
CA THR A 253 -9.24 16.94 -9.33
C THR A 253 -8.88 18.22 -10.12
N ARG A 254 -9.83 18.75 -10.91
CA ARG A 254 -9.71 20.07 -11.59
C ARG A 254 -10.62 21.10 -10.99
#